data_d8ca531407c45ffaf53d390291953da4
#
_entry.id   d8ca531407c45ffaf53d390291953da4
#
_cell.length_a   1.000
_cell.length_b   1.000
_cell.length_c   1.000
_cell.angle_alpha   90.00
_cell.angle_beta   90.00
_cell.angle_gamma   90.00
#
_symmetry.space_group_name_H-M   'P 1'
#
loop_
_entity.id
_entity.type
_entity.pdbx_description
1 polymer ?
#
loop_
_entity_poly.entity_id
_entity_poly.type
_entity_poly.pdbx_seq_one_letter_code
_entity_poly.pdbx_strand_id
1 'polypeptide(L)'
;MIHYRRTHPISPGRHADGVLLAHEWAALWKDAGVDLRCSEVITGTLGRMCGSADFESMAAFEAALAKMLASPKAQAFYKKFQQMERDRTCAYIPNTVHEEFWRDA
;
A
#
# COMPACT_ATOMS: atom_id res chain seq x y z
N MET A 1 9.71 11.46 -14.28
CA MET A 1 8.74 10.47 -13.78
C MET A 1 9.30 9.77 -12.56
N ILE A 2 8.51 9.68 -11.52
CA ILE A 2 8.83 8.93 -10.30
C ILE A 2 7.98 7.67 -10.26
N HIS A 3 8.61 6.54 -10.04
CA HIS A 3 7.95 5.25 -9.93
C HIS A 3 7.94 4.84 -8.45
N TYR A 4 6.75 4.83 -7.87
CA TYR A 4 6.53 4.47 -6.48
C TYR A 4 6.25 2.99 -6.35
N ARG A 5 6.86 2.36 -5.37
CA ARG A 5 6.65 0.94 -5.09
C ARG A 5 6.64 0.70 -3.59
N ARG A 6 5.61 0.02 -3.11
CA ARG A 6 5.49 -0.34 -1.70
C ARG A 6 5.20 -1.83 -1.58
N THR A 7 6.05 -2.54 -0.87
CA THR A 7 5.96 -3.99 -0.71
C THR A 7 5.55 -4.34 0.72
N HIS A 8 4.58 -5.24 0.84
CA HIS A 8 4.02 -5.69 2.11
C HIS A 8 4.16 -7.20 2.21
N PRO A 9 5.05 -7.73 3.06
CA PRO A 9 5.06 -9.14 3.39
C PRO A 9 3.77 -9.55 4.12
N ILE A 10 3.23 -10.70 3.74
CA ILE A 10 1.98 -11.25 4.28
C ILE A 10 2.31 -12.39 5.23
N SER A 11 1.62 -12.43 6.38
CA SER A 11 1.74 -13.53 7.33
C SER A 11 1.29 -14.86 6.71
N PRO A 12 1.98 -15.97 6.97
CA PRO A 12 1.60 -17.28 6.45
C PRO A 12 0.12 -17.61 6.75
N GLY A 13 -0.58 -18.11 5.74
CA GLY A 13 -2.00 -18.45 5.86
C GLY A 13 -2.97 -17.28 5.77
N ARG A 14 -2.48 -16.04 5.61
CA ARG A 14 -3.31 -14.83 5.56
C ARG A 14 -3.35 -14.18 4.18
N HIS A 15 -3.07 -14.94 3.12
CA HIS A 15 -2.94 -14.40 1.76
C HIS A 15 -4.20 -13.66 1.29
N ALA A 16 -5.37 -14.29 1.42
CA ALA A 16 -6.63 -13.69 0.99
C ALA A 16 -6.92 -12.37 1.71
N ASP A 17 -6.68 -12.31 3.02
CA ASP A 17 -6.87 -11.11 3.81
C ASP A 17 -5.89 -10.00 3.39
N GLY A 18 -4.65 -10.37 3.08
CA GLY A 18 -3.64 -9.43 2.59
C GLY A 18 -4.02 -8.82 1.24
N VAL A 19 -4.57 -9.62 0.33
CA VAL A 19 -5.08 -9.15 -0.96
C VAL A 19 -6.24 -8.18 -0.78
N LEU A 20 -7.18 -8.47 0.12
CA LEU A 20 -8.30 -7.57 0.42
C LEU A 20 -7.81 -6.23 0.96
N LEU A 21 -6.86 -6.23 1.89
CA LEU A 21 -6.28 -4.99 2.42
C LEU A 21 -5.60 -4.17 1.31
N ALA A 22 -4.89 -4.83 0.40
CA ALA A 22 -4.25 -4.14 -0.73
C ALA A 22 -5.30 -3.46 -1.63
N HIS A 23 -6.41 -4.12 -1.92
CA HIS A 23 -7.48 -3.55 -2.73
C HIS A 23 -8.20 -2.41 -2.02
N GLU A 24 -8.43 -2.50 -0.72
CA GLU A 24 -8.99 -1.39 0.06
C GLU A 24 -8.07 -0.16 -0.01
N TRP A 25 -6.78 -0.37 0.16
CA TRP A 25 -5.78 0.69 0.08
C TRP A 25 -5.71 1.32 -1.31
N ALA A 26 -5.70 0.50 -2.36
CA ALA A 26 -5.72 0.98 -3.75
C ALA A 26 -6.96 1.83 -4.04
N ALA A 27 -8.12 1.49 -3.48
CA ALA A 27 -9.34 2.27 -3.62
C ALA A 27 -9.22 3.66 -2.99
N LEU A 28 -8.52 3.79 -1.86
CA LEU A 28 -8.25 5.09 -1.24
C LEU A 28 -7.39 5.98 -2.13
N TRP A 29 -6.37 5.41 -2.76
CA TRP A 29 -5.54 6.13 -3.73
C TRP A 29 -6.32 6.55 -4.96
N LYS A 30 -7.21 5.68 -5.44
CA LYS A 30 -8.07 5.98 -6.60
C LYS A 30 -8.96 7.18 -6.31
N ASP A 31 -9.55 7.27 -5.13
CA ASP A 31 -10.34 8.42 -4.71
C ASP A 31 -9.52 9.72 -4.68
N ALA A 32 -8.21 9.62 -4.49
CA ALA A 32 -7.29 10.75 -4.57
C ALA A 32 -6.74 11.01 -5.99
N GLY A 33 -7.24 10.29 -6.99
CA GLY A 33 -6.85 10.46 -8.39
C GLY A 33 -5.62 9.67 -8.83
N VAL A 34 -5.19 8.68 -8.04
CA VAL A 34 -4.01 7.86 -8.33
C VAL A 34 -4.42 6.43 -8.65
N ASP A 35 -3.98 5.94 -9.80
CA ASP A 35 -4.19 4.55 -10.20
C ASP A 35 -3.08 3.67 -9.63
N LEU A 36 -3.26 3.22 -8.40
CA LEU A 36 -2.33 2.31 -7.74
C LEU A 36 -2.60 0.88 -8.19
N ARG A 37 -1.58 0.24 -8.73
CA ARG A 37 -1.66 -1.16 -9.17
C ARG A 37 -1.19 -2.08 -8.05
N CYS A 38 -1.96 -3.13 -7.78
CA CYS A 38 -1.59 -4.18 -6.84
C CYS A 38 -1.09 -5.40 -7.60
N SER A 39 0.04 -5.94 -7.16
CA SER A 39 0.67 -7.10 -7.77
C SER A 39 1.12 -8.07 -6.68
N GLU A 40 1.22 -9.35 -7.04
CA GLU A 40 1.75 -10.40 -6.17
C GLU A 40 3.07 -10.88 -6.73
N VAL A 41 3.99 -11.25 -5.85
CA VAL A 41 5.23 -11.89 -6.28
C VAL A 41 4.95 -13.34 -6.67
N ILE A 42 5.45 -13.77 -7.82
CA ILE A 42 5.34 -15.16 -8.30
C ILE A 42 6.67 -15.91 -8.26
N THR A 43 7.78 -15.19 -8.18
CA THR A 43 9.13 -15.76 -8.04
C THR A 43 9.91 -14.96 -7.01
N GLY A 44 10.99 -15.53 -6.47
CA GLY A 44 11.76 -14.90 -5.40
C GLY A 44 11.15 -15.16 -4.04
N THR A 45 11.21 -14.18 -3.14
CA THR A 45 10.59 -14.30 -1.81
C THR A 45 9.07 -14.19 -1.94
N LEU A 46 8.37 -15.29 -1.74
CA LEU A 46 6.92 -15.38 -1.85
C LEU A 46 6.19 -14.73 -0.67
N GLY A 47 4.87 -14.59 -0.79
CA GLY A 47 4.04 -14.04 0.28
C GLY A 47 4.15 -12.54 0.44
N ARG A 48 4.31 -11.81 -0.66
CA ARG A 48 4.37 -10.34 -0.65
C ARG A 48 3.38 -9.74 -1.64
N MET A 49 2.75 -8.64 -1.23
CA MET A 49 1.98 -7.77 -2.12
C MET A 49 2.79 -6.53 -2.45
N CYS A 50 2.65 -6.04 -3.68
CA CYS A 50 3.27 -4.80 -4.11
C CYS A 50 2.21 -3.84 -4.64
N GLY A 51 2.19 -2.63 -4.10
CA GLY A 51 1.46 -1.50 -4.68
C GLY A 51 2.42 -0.62 -5.47
N SER A 52 2.06 -0.24 -6.68
CA SER A 52 2.90 0.61 -7.53
C SER A 52 2.08 1.67 -8.25
N ALA A 53 2.66 2.85 -8.41
CA ALA A 53 2.07 3.96 -9.15
C ALA A 53 3.16 4.88 -9.68
N ASP A 54 2.82 5.64 -10.72
CA ASP A 54 3.73 6.61 -11.31
C ASP A 54 3.28 8.02 -10.98
N PHE A 55 4.23 8.92 -10.70
CA PHE A 55 3.99 10.33 -10.42
C PHE A 55 4.94 11.18 -11.25
N GLU A 56 4.49 12.38 -11.64
CA GLU A 56 5.35 13.28 -12.41
C GLU A 56 6.57 13.75 -11.63
N SER A 57 6.43 13.87 -10.29
CA SER A 57 7.47 14.36 -9.38
C SER A 57 7.20 13.88 -7.95
N MET A 58 8.19 14.04 -7.08
CA MET A 58 7.98 13.80 -5.64
C MET A 58 6.95 14.76 -5.05
N ALA A 59 6.90 16.00 -5.52
CA ALA A 59 5.87 16.96 -5.07
C ALA A 59 4.46 16.49 -5.44
N ALA A 60 4.29 15.90 -6.63
CA ALA A 60 3.01 15.33 -7.04
C ALA A 60 2.61 14.14 -6.16
N PHE A 61 3.56 13.28 -5.79
CA PHE A 61 3.32 12.20 -4.83
C PHE A 61 2.89 12.75 -3.46
N GLU A 62 3.61 13.71 -2.92
CA GLU A 62 3.31 14.30 -1.62
C GLU A 62 1.92 14.96 -1.60
N ALA A 63 1.55 15.67 -2.66
CA ALA A 63 0.23 16.28 -2.79
C ALA A 63 -0.89 15.22 -2.84
N ALA A 64 -0.69 14.15 -3.60
CA ALA A 64 -1.66 13.06 -3.69
C ALA A 64 -1.79 12.32 -2.36
N LEU A 65 -0.67 12.07 -1.67
CA LEU A 65 -0.66 11.45 -0.35
C LEU A 65 -1.43 12.28 0.66
N ALA A 66 -1.20 13.60 0.71
CA ALA A 66 -1.92 14.49 1.60
C ALA A 66 -3.42 14.47 1.34
N LYS A 67 -3.81 14.47 0.06
CA LYS A 67 -5.22 14.38 -0.34
C LYS A 67 -5.84 13.04 0.10
N MET A 68 -5.14 11.94 -0.11
CA MET A 68 -5.63 10.61 0.29
C MET A 68 -5.79 10.54 1.81
N LEU A 69 -4.78 10.96 2.59
CA LEU A 69 -4.80 10.90 4.05
C LEU A 69 -5.84 11.82 4.68
N ALA A 70 -6.25 12.89 3.99
CA ALA A 70 -7.28 13.81 4.48
C ALA A 70 -8.70 13.24 4.34
N SER A 71 -8.91 12.17 3.56
CA SER A 71 -10.24 11.62 3.36
C SER A 71 -10.73 10.88 4.60
N PRO A 72 -12.03 10.99 4.96
CA PRO A 72 -12.60 10.24 6.09
C PRO A 72 -12.47 8.73 5.94
N LYS A 73 -12.57 8.22 4.71
CA LYS A 73 -12.40 6.78 4.42
C LYS A 73 -10.99 6.31 4.73
N ALA A 74 -9.97 7.10 4.35
CA ALA A 74 -8.58 6.77 4.65
C ALA A 74 -8.31 6.79 6.16
N GLN A 75 -8.83 7.80 6.86
CA GLN A 75 -8.69 7.89 8.32
C GLN A 75 -9.31 6.68 9.01
N ALA A 76 -10.50 6.26 8.58
CA ALA A 76 -11.16 5.06 9.11
C ALA A 76 -10.37 3.79 8.80
N PHE A 77 -9.84 3.67 7.59
CA PHE A 77 -9.02 2.54 7.17
C PHE A 77 -7.76 2.41 8.04
N TYR A 78 -7.00 3.49 8.21
CA TYR A 78 -5.77 3.47 9.01
C TYR A 78 -6.04 3.23 10.48
N LYS A 79 -7.14 3.74 11.01
CA LYS A 79 -7.55 3.45 12.39
C LYS A 79 -7.83 1.95 12.58
N LYS A 80 -8.57 1.35 11.65
CA LYS A 80 -8.83 -0.10 11.62
C LYS A 80 -7.53 -0.89 11.49
N PHE A 81 -6.65 -0.47 10.58
CA PHE A 81 -5.37 -1.12 10.34
C PHE A 81 -4.49 -1.10 11.59
N GLN A 82 -4.37 0.04 12.26
CA GLN A 82 -3.62 0.17 13.51
C GLN A 82 -4.20 -0.72 14.61
N GLN A 83 -5.53 -0.83 14.68
CA GLN A 83 -6.17 -1.71 15.65
C GLN A 83 -5.85 -3.18 15.38
N MET A 84 -5.88 -3.60 14.12
CA MET A 84 -5.48 -4.96 13.72
C MET A 84 -4.02 -5.24 14.09
N GLU A 85 -3.12 -4.27 13.92
CA GLU A 85 -1.72 -4.42 14.33
C GLU A 85 -1.60 -4.61 15.85
N ARG A 86 -2.31 -3.81 16.64
CA ARG A 86 -2.34 -3.94 18.11
C ARG A 86 -2.89 -5.30 18.57
N ASP A 87 -3.94 -5.77 17.90
CA ASP A 87 -4.59 -7.05 18.22
C ASP A 87 -3.86 -8.25 17.63
N ARG A 88 -2.79 -8.02 16.86
CA ARG A 88 -2.04 -9.06 16.14
C ARG A 88 -2.92 -9.88 15.18
N THR A 89 -3.91 -9.23 14.58
CA THR A 89 -4.80 -9.83 13.59
C THR A 89 -4.55 -9.32 12.18
N CYS A 90 -3.58 -8.42 12.00
CA CYS A 90 -3.24 -7.89 10.69
C CYS A 90 -2.62 -8.97 9.81
N ALA A 91 -3.06 -9.01 8.54
CA ALA A 91 -2.51 -9.94 7.55
C ALA A 91 -1.06 -9.61 7.17
N TYR A 92 -0.67 -8.33 7.26
CA TYR A 92 0.72 -7.93 6.97
C TYR A 92 1.60 -8.08 8.20
N ILE A 93 2.86 -8.48 7.96
CA ILE A 93 3.85 -8.63 9.03
C ILE A 93 4.27 -7.23 9.49
N PRO A 94 4.15 -6.90 10.79
CA PRO A 94 4.50 -5.56 11.29
C PRO A 94 5.98 -5.21 11.04
N ASN A 95 6.24 -3.93 10.76
CA ASN A 95 7.58 -3.36 10.59
C ASN A 95 8.41 -3.97 9.45
N THR A 96 7.75 -4.57 8.46
CA THR A 96 8.42 -5.20 7.30
C THR A 96 8.07 -4.53 5.98
N VAL A 97 7.28 -3.46 6.00
CA VAL A 97 6.93 -2.71 4.80
C VAL A 97 8.17 -2.08 4.21
N HIS A 98 8.34 -2.24 2.90
CA HIS A 98 9.44 -1.65 2.15
C HIS A 98 8.89 -0.68 1.11
N GLU A 99 9.36 0.56 1.13
CA GLU A 99 8.90 1.62 0.22
C GLU A 99 10.08 2.18 -0.57
N GLU A 100 9.93 2.24 -1.87
CA GLU A 100 10.96 2.72 -2.77
C GLU A 100 10.39 3.73 -3.76
N PHE A 101 11.22 4.71 -4.10
CA PHE A 101 10.96 5.66 -5.18
C PHE A 101 12.07 5.54 -6.21
N TRP A 102 11.69 5.27 -7.45
CA TRP A 102 12.61 5.14 -8.57
C TRP A 102 12.39 6.31 -9.52
N ARG A 103 13.44 6.83 -10.09
CA ARG A 103 13.36 7.81 -11.19
C ARG A 103 13.99 7.23 -12.44
N ASP A 104 13.57 7.74 -13.59
CA ASP A 104 14.16 7.34 -14.87
C ASP A 104 15.64 7.74 -14.91
N ALA A 105 16.45 6.84 -15.43
CA ALA A 105 17.89 7.06 -15.55
C ALA A 105 18.24 7.89 -16.79
#